data_a05892135bb7a0eb79169e250c6c7f7c
#
_entry.id   a05892135bb7a0eb79169e250c6c7f7c
#
_cell.length_a   1.000
_cell.length_b   1.000
_cell.length_c   1.000
_cell.angle_alpha   90.00
_cell.angle_beta   90.00
_cell.angle_gamma   90.00
#
_symmetry.space_group_name_H-M   'P 1'
#
loop_
_entity.id
_entity.type
_entity.pdbx_description
1 polymer ?
#
loop_
_entity_poly.entity_id
_entity_poly.type
_entity_poly.pdbx_seq_one_letter_code
_entity_poly.pdbx_strand_id
1 'polypeptide(L)'
;MKIMQVIPYFCFGGAETMCENLTYALKAQGHEVFVASLYDEHTPIARRMEAAGVRIVYLDKKPGLDLSMVTKLVALMCREKPDVVHSHLNILKYAALAAKLAGVPHCVHTVHNMADKEAESRTQSILSGFYFTHGWSTPVALSPEVQHSIEEFYHLPRKRVPMVYNGIDLSRCEEKQNYSLGQTITLTHIGRFNEQKNHAGLLRAFAKIHAQYPQSRLNLLGDGELMEPVKELARELGLSDSVHFLGSQSNVYPYLRETDLFLLPSLYEGMPMTLIEAMGTGLPIVASAVGGVPDMLKDGESTLLTTSDPDSVADGALRLLADQGLRETLGQNAKRESKRFSADYMAREYARVYTSEGV
;
A
#
# COMPACT_ATOMS: atom_id res chain seq x y z
N MET A 1 -1.07 -23.76 9.34
CA MET A 1 0.14 -23.71 8.48
C MET A 1 1.21 -22.91 9.18
N LYS A 2 2.49 -23.24 8.91
CA LYS A 2 3.63 -22.43 9.29
C LYS A 2 4.05 -21.57 8.11
N ILE A 3 3.95 -20.25 8.25
CA ILE A 3 4.12 -19.27 7.16
C ILE A 3 5.33 -18.39 7.46
N MET A 4 6.23 -18.29 6.49
CA MET A 4 7.40 -17.40 6.54
C MET A 4 7.15 -16.24 5.58
N GLN A 5 6.89 -15.06 6.13
CA GLN A 5 6.91 -13.81 5.35
C GLN A 5 8.36 -13.39 5.10
N VAL A 6 8.69 -12.96 3.91
CA VAL A 6 10.04 -12.49 3.56
C VAL A 6 9.95 -11.08 2.97
N ILE A 7 10.66 -10.14 3.56
CA ILE A 7 10.63 -8.72 3.17
C ILE A 7 12.04 -8.12 3.26
N PRO A 8 12.39 -7.10 2.47
CA PRO A 8 13.69 -6.45 2.60
C PRO A 8 13.93 -5.89 4.02
N TYR A 9 13.08 -5.01 4.46
CA TYR A 9 13.00 -4.41 5.79
C TYR A 9 11.64 -3.70 5.93
N PHE A 10 11.29 -3.26 7.14
CA PHE A 10 10.03 -2.54 7.38
C PHE A 10 10.25 -1.03 7.38
N CYS A 11 10.11 -0.37 6.24
CA CYS A 11 9.97 1.08 6.19
C CYS A 11 8.49 1.51 6.23
N PHE A 12 8.23 2.81 6.16
CA PHE A 12 6.86 3.33 6.06
C PHE A 12 6.39 3.28 4.59
N GLY A 13 5.90 2.12 4.16
CA GLY A 13 5.39 1.88 2.82
C GLY A 13 4.15 0.99 2.82
N GLY A 14 3.45 0.95 1.67
CA GLY A 14 2.23 0.15 1.52
C GLY A 14 2.46 -1.35 1.64
N ALA A 15 3.56 -1.86 1.06
CA ALA A 15 3.91 -3.27 1.08
C ALA A 15 4.25 -3.76 2.50
N GLU A 16 4.97 -2.94 3.26
CA GLU A 16 5.37 -3.22 4.64
C GLU A 16 4.16 -3.19 5.58
N THR A 17 3.29 -2.19 5.41
CA THR A 17 2.03 -2.10 6.16
C THR A 17 1.11 -3.28 5.82
N MET A 18 1.03 -3.69 4.54
CA MET A 18 0.29 -4.88 4.13
C MET A 18 0.85 -6.16 4.77
N CYS A 19 2.17 -6.36 4.73
CA CYS A 19 2.85 -7.51 5.34
C CYS A 19 2.57 -7.57 6.85
N GLU A 20 2.62 -6.42 7.55
CA GLU A 20 2.27 -6.33 8.96
C GLU A 20 0.82 -6.75 9.23
N ASN A 21 -0.15 -6.15 8.53
CA ASN A 21 -1.57 -6.44 8.69
C ASN A 21 -1.89 -7.92 8.38
N LEU A 22 -1.30 -8.44 7.28
CA LEU A 22 -1.45 -9.85 6.92
C LEU A 22 -0.88 -10.79 8.00
N THR A 23 0.29 -10.45 8.54
CA THR A 23 0.93 -11.24 9.60
C THR A 23 0.03 -11.33 10.84
N TYR A 24 -0.52 -10.21 11.30
CA TYR A 24 -1.43 -10.20 12.45
C TYR A 24 -2.71 -10.99 12.19
N ALA A 25 -3.32 -10.78 11.03
CA ALA A 25 -4.57 -11.45 10.68
C ALA A 25 -4.40 -12.97 10.52
N LEU A 26 -3.32 -13.44 9.89
CA LEU A 26 -3.00 -14.86 9.79
C LEU A 26 -2.75 -15.50 11.17
N LYS A 27 -2.03 -14.79 12.06
CA LYS A 27 -1.85 -15.27 13.46
C LYS A 27 -3.18 -15.35 14.20
N ALA A 28 -4.06 -14.36 14.05
CA ALA A 28 -5.40 -14.39 14.65
C ALA A 28 -6.26 -15.55 14.12
N GLN A 29 -6.04 -16.00 12.89
CA GLN A 29 -6.68 -17.18 12.29
C GLN A 29 -6.01 -18.52 12.68
N GLY A 30 -5.06 -18.51 13.61
CA GLY A 30 -4.41 -19.71 14.15
C GLY A 30 -3.24 -20.24 13.33
N HIS A 31 -2.68 -19.47 12.41
CA HIS A 31 -1.46 -19.84 11.70
C HIS A 31 -0.21 -19.48 12.52
N GLU A 32 0.84 -20.29 12.43
CA GLU A 32 2.18 -19.95 12.92
C GLU A 32 2.85 -19.04 11.87
N VAL A 33 3.06 -17.76 12.19
CA VAL A 33 3.65 -16.79 11.26
C VAL A 33 4.89 -16.17 11.86
N PHE A 34 5.96 -16.11 11.09
CA PHE A 34 7.16 -15.36 11.40
C PHE A 34 7.67 -14.62 10.17
N VAL A 35 8.55 -13.64 10.38
CA VAL A 35 9.09 -12.81 9.31
C VAL A 35 10.59 -13.00 9.20
N ALA A 36 11.10 -13.08 7.98
CA ALA A 36 12.51 -12.89 7.67
C ALA A 36 12.71 -11.51 7.05
N SER A 37 13.41 -10.64 7.76
CA SER A 37 13.87 -9.35 7.24
C SER A 37 15.28 -9.53 6.67
N LEU A 38 15.50 -9.10 5.41
CA LEU A 38 16.81 -9.25 4.80
C LEU A 38 17.85 -8.33 5.43
N TYR A 39 17.46 -7.09 5.76
CA TYR A 39 18.33 -6.14 6.46
C TYR A 39 18.08 -6.17 7.97
N ASP A 40 19.12 -5.88 8.74
CA ASP A 40 19.05 -5.77 10.20
C ASP A 40 18.67 -4.34 10.59
N GLU A 41 17.40 -4.01 10.36
CA GLU A 41 16.84 -2.67 10.64
C GLU A 41 15.66 -2.77 11.59
N HIS A 42 15.84 -2.31 12.81
CA HIS A 42 14.81 -2.26 13.86
C HIS A 42 13.94 -1.00 13.72
N THR A 43 13.15 -0.93 12.67
CA THR A 43 12.25 0.19 12.38
C THR A 43 11.07 0.26 13.37
N PRO A 44 10.33 1.37 13.43
CA PRO A 44 9.14 1.45 14.28
C PRO A 44 8.08 0.36 13.99
N ILE A 45 7.91 -0.05 12.71
CA ILE A 45 7.02 -1.16 12.35
C ILE A 45 7.56 -2.48 12.91
N ALA A 46 8.83 -2.79 12.66
CA ALA A 46 9.45 -4.02 13.17
C ALA A 46 9.33 -4.13 14.69
N ARG A 47 9.67 -3.05 15.43
CA ARG A 47 9.57 -3.02 16.90
C ARG A 47 8.15 -3.26 17.42
N ARG A 48 7.13 -2.66 16.79
CA ARG A 48 5.74 -2.90 17.23
C ARG A 48 5.27 -4.32 16.90
N MET A 49 5.73 -4.91 15.78
CA MET A 49 5.46 -6.32 15.48
C MET A 49 6.11 -7.26 16.51
N GLU A 50 7.36 -7.01 16.88
CA GLU A 50 8.07 -7.77 17.92
C GLU A 50 7.36 -7.63 19.28
N ALA A 51 6.94 -6.42 19.65
CA ALA A 51 6.17 -6.16 20.87
C ALA A 51 4.79 -6.88 20.88
N ALA A 52 4.19 -7.10 19.70
CA ALA A 52 2.99 -7.90 19.51
C ALA A 52 3.26 -9.43 19.40
N GLY A 53 4.48 -9.87 19.71
CA GLY A 53 4.83 -11.29 19.71
C GLY A 53 5.02 -11.91 18.31
N VAL A 54 5.35 -11.09 17.31
CA VAL A 54 5.79 -11.58 16.00
C VAL A 54 7.30 -11.81 16.04
N ARG A 55 7.74 -13.01 15.75
CA ARG A 55 9.15 -13.32 15.61
C ARG A 55 9.69 -12.79 14.29
N ILE A 56 10.69 -11.89 14.33
CA ILE A 56 11.41 -11.41 13.16
C ILE A 56 12.83 -11.97 13.20
N VAL A 57 13.28 -12.53 12.08
CA VAL A 57 14.63 -13.05 11.88
C VAL A 57 15.36 -12.12 10.92
N TYR A 58 16.38 -11.45 11.41
CA TYR A 58 17.19 -10.53 10.60
C TYR A 58 18.35 -11.30 9.97
N LEU A 59 18.59 -11.09 8.66
CA LEU A 59 19.54 -11.86 7.87
C LEU A 59 20.82 -11.08 7.53
N ASP A 60 20.93 -9.82 7.90
CA ASP A 60 22.11 -8.98 7.71
C ASP A 60 22.61 -9.00 6.25
N LYS A 61 21.74 -8.57 5.33
CA LYS A 61 22.04 -8.45 3.91
C LYS A 61 22.99 -7.27 3.65
N LYS A 62 24.05 -7.52 2.87
CA LYS A 62 24.93 -6.45 2.40
C LYS A 62 24.30 -5.64 1.27
N PRO A 63 24.68 -4.36 1.12
CA PRO A 63 24.22 -3.53 0.01
C PRO A 63 24.49 -4.18 -1.36
N GLY A 64 23.59 -3.92 -2.32
CA GLY A 64 23.68 -4.49 -3.67
C GLY A 64 23.25 -5.96 -3.77
N LEU A 65 23.76 -6.66 -4.79
CA LEU A 65 23.50 -8.09 -4.98
C LEU A 65 24.32 -8.92 -3.98
N ASP A 66 23.62 -9.64 -3.10
CA ASP A 66 24.24 -10.48 -2.06
C ASP A 66 23.76 -11.92 -2.21
N LEU A 67 24.56 -12.74 -2.89
CA LEU A 67 24.21 -14.14 -3.14
C LEU A 67 24.20 -14.99 -1.85
N SER A 68 24.84 -14.52 -0.75
CA SER A 68 24.78 -15.21 0.53
C SER A 68 23.36 -15.27 1.11
N MET A 69 22.46 -14.39 0.63
CA MET A 69 21.05 -14.42 1.04
C MET A 69 20.35 -15.72 0.67
N VAL A 70 20.70 -16.31 -0.49
CA VAL A 70 20.12 -17.61 -0.88
C VAL A 70 20.50 -18.68 0.14
N THR A 71 21.78 -18.79 0.51
CA THR A 71 22.24 -19.80 1.48
C THR A 71 21.69 -19.57 2.88
N LYS A 72 21.60 -18.29 3.33
CA LYS A 72 21.00 -17.94 4.62
C LYS A 72 19.49 -18.28 4.66
N LEU A 73 18.76 -17.96 3.59
CA LEU A 73 17.34 -18.30 3.47
C LEU A 73 17.12 -19.81 3.41
N VAL A 74 17.93 -20.57 2.64
CA VAL A 74 17.87 -22.04 2.61
C VAL A 74 18.09 -22.61 4.00
N ALA A 75 19.16 -22.18 4.71
CA ALA A 75 19.43 -22.65 6.06
C ALA A 75 18.27 -22.34 7.03
N LEU A 76 17.67 -21.14 6.93
CA LEU A 76 16.53 -20.76 7.73
C LEU A 76 15.30 -21.63 7.40
N MET A 77 14.98 -21.84 6.12
CA MET A 77 13.85 -22.66 5.67
C MET A 77 14.01 -24.13 6.05
N CYS A 78 15.22 -24.70 5.90
CA CYS A 78 15.51 -26.08 6.33
C CYS A 78 15.36 -26.27 7.84
N ARG A 79 15.73 -25.27 8.64
CA ARG A 79 15.59 -25.31 10.11
C ARG A 79 14.15 -25.14 10.54
N GLU A 80 13.43 -24.17 9.97
CA GLU A 80 12.07 -23.79 10.37
C GLU A 80 10.99 -24.67 9.73
N LYS A 81 11.27 -25.22 8.55
CA LYS A 81 10.35 -26.06 7.75
C LYS A 81 8.98 -25.38 7.54
N PRO A 82 8.93 -24.17 6.96
CA PRO A 82 7.67 -23.50 6.67
C PRO A 82 6.89 -24.29 5.60
N ASP A 83 5.58 -24.32 5.73
CA ASP A 83 4.67 -24.81 4.69
C ASP A 83 4.62 -23.84 3.51
N VAL A 84 4.76 -22.55 3.81
CA VAL A 84 4.63 -21.44 2.84
C VAL A 84 5.75 -20.42 3.03
N VAL A 85 6.35 -19.99 1.93
CA VAL A 85 7.18 -18.78 1.85
C VAL A 85 6.42 -17.72 1.05
N HIS A 86 6.15 -16.59 1.68
CA HIS A 86 5.51 -15.45 1.03
C HIS A 86 6.46 -14.26 0.96
N SER A 87 6.85 -13.88 -0.23
CA SER A 87 7.83 -12.81 -0.48
C SER A 87 7.17 -11.51 -0.98
N HIS A 88 7.77 -10.38 -0.64
CA HIS A 88 7.31 -9.03 -0.99
C HIS A 88 8.43 -8.21 -1.60
N LEU A 89 8.09 -7.30 -2.51
CA LEU A 89 9.03 -6.37 -3.14
C LEU A 89 10.15 -7.10 -3.93
N ASN A 90 11.31 -6.46 -4.09
CA ASN A 90 12.40 -6.89 -4.97
C ASN A 90 13.24 -8.09 -4.48
N ILE A 91 12.71 -8.91 -3.56
CA ILE A 91 13.45 -10.04 -2.97
C ILE A 91 13.10 -11.40 -3.58
N LEU A 92 12.16 -11.47 -4.50
CA LEU A 92 11.75 -12.72 -5.16
C LEU A 92 12.95 -13.50 -5.71
N LYS A 93 13.96 -12.81 -6.26
CA LYS A 93 15.20 -13.41 -6.77
C LYS A 93 15.94 -14.28 -5.77
N TYR A 94 15.85 -14.00 -4.48
CA TYR A 94 16.45 -14.80 -3.41
C TYR A 94 15.46 -15.83 -2.86
N ALA A 95 14.22 -15.38 -2.59
CA ALA A 95 13.21 -16.17 -1.90
C ALA A 95 12.74 -17.38 -2.72
N ALA A 96 12.44 -17.21 -4.02
CA ALA A 96 11.96 -18.31 -4.86
C ALA A 96 13.03 -19.39 -5.08
N LEU A 97 14.28 -18.98 -5.33
CA LEU A 97 15.39 -19.93 -5.45
C LEU A 97 15.64 -20.69 -4.13
N ALA A 98 15.64 -19.95 -3.01
CA ALA A 98 15.87 -20.57 -1.69
C ALA A 98 14.73 -21.54 -1.33
N ALA A 99 13.46 -21.16 -1.56
CA ALA A 99 12.31 -22.03 -1.32
C ALA A 99 12.38 -23.31 -2.15
N LYS A 100 12.75 -23.20 -3.43
CA LYS A 100 12.95 -24.36 -4.31
C LYS A 100 14.04 -25.29 -3.81
N LEU A 101 15.18 -24.74 -3.40
CA LEU A 101 16.33 -25.53 -2.89
C LEU A 101 16.05 -26.17 -1.52
N ALA A 102 15.29 -25.50 -0.67
CA ALA A 102 14.87 -26.01 0.64
C ALA A 102 13.68 -26.98 0.58
N GLY A 103 13.06 -27.16 -0.59
CA GLY A 103 11.90 -28.04 -0.75
C GLY A 103 10.63 -27.51 -0.07
N VAL A 104 10.48 -26.19 0.05
CA VAL A 104 9.26 -25.59 0.61
C VAL A 104 8.08 -25.86 -0.33
N PRO A 105 6.93 -26.38 0.17
CA PRO A 105 5.81 -26.76 -0.66
C PRO A 105 5.22 -25.62 -1.50
N HIS A 106 5.04 -24.46 -0.88
CA HIS A 106 4.41 -23.31 -1.53
C HIS A 106 5.27 -22.05 -1.41
N CYS A 107 5.54 -21.41 -2.54
CA CYS A 107 6.17 -20.10 -2.59
C CYS A 107 5.24 -19.12 -3.32
N VAL A 108 4.95 -17.99 -2.68
CA VAL A 108 4.05 -16.96 -3.17
C VAL A 108 4.78 -15.63 -3.20
N HIS A 109 4.45 -14.77 -4.15
CA HIS A 109 4.98 -13.42 -4.26
C HIS A 109 3.87 -12.42 -4.54
N THR A 110 3.71 -11.43 -3.66
CA THR A 110 2.77 -10.33 -3.94
C THR A 110 3.44 -9.28 -4.81
N VAL A 111 2.82 -8.97 -5.94
CA VAL A 111 3.20 -7.89 -6.86
C VAL A 111 2.48 -6.62 -6.41
N HIS A 112 3.22 -5.66 -5.85
CA HIS A 112 2.66 -4.48 -5.18
C HIS A 112 2.34 -3.32 -6.11
N ASN A 113 2.79 -3.37 -7.36
CA ASN A 113 2.57 -2.34 -8.37
C ASN A 113 2.30 -3.00 -9.74
N MET A 114 2.18 -2.19 -10.80
CA MET A 114 2.18 -2.71 -12.18
C MET A 114 3.45 -3.53 -12.42
N ALA A 115 3.34 -4.65 -13.11
CA ALA A 115 4.43 -5.61 -13.26
C ALA A 115 5.70 -5.00 -13.89
N ASP A 116 5.54 -4.07 -14.85
CA ASP A 116 6.62 -3.33 -15.49
C ASP A 116 7.30 -2.32 -14.54
N LYS A 117 6.57 -1.81 -13.54
CA LYS A 117 7.06 -0.85 -12.54
C LYS A 117 7.69 -1.54 -11.32
N GLU A 118 7.29 -2.77 -11.02
CA GLU A 118 7.88 -3.56 -9.94
C GLU A 118 9.24 -4.13 -10.32
N ALA A 119 9.47 -4.40 -11.60
CA ALA A 119 10.73 -4.93 -12.10
C ALA A 119 11.79 -3.81 -12.24
N GLU A 120 12.63 -3.64 -11.21
CA GLU A 120 13.69 -2.61 -11.16
C GLU A 120 14.75 -2.74 -12.27
N SER A 121 14.88 -3.91 -12.90
CA SER A 121 15.81 -4.16 -13.98
C SER A 121 15.34 -5.27 -14.93
N ARG A 122 15.84 -5.26 -16.17
CA ARG A 122 15.57 -6.31 -17.14
C ARG A 122 15.97 -7.71 -16.64
N THR A 123 17.08 -7.82 -15.92
CA THR A 123 17.52 -9.09 -15.33
C THR A 123 16.54 -9.60 -14.29
N GLN A 124 16.03 -8.73 -13.43
CA GLN A 124 15.00 -9.08 -12.45
C GLN A 124 13.70 -9.52 -13.12
N SER A 125 13.25 -8.81 -14.17
CA SER A 125 12.07 -9.17 -14.95
C SER A 125 12.18 -10.58 -15.54
N ILE A 126 13.32 -10.90 -16.18
CA ILE A 126 13.57 -12.24 -16.77
C ILE A 126 13.55 -13.31 -15.70
N LEU A 127 14.18 -13.07 -14.54
CA LEU A 127 14.27 -14.04 -13.46
C LEU A 127 12.89 -14.26 -12.80
N SER A 128 12.13 -13.21 -12.57
CA SER A 128 10.76 -13.30 -12.04
C SER A 128 9.85 -14.06 -13.00
N GLY A 129 9.93 -13.73 -14.29
CA GLY A 129 9.20 -14.46 -15.35
C GLY A 129 9.54 -15.96 -15.38
N PHE A 130 10.83 -16.31 -15.24
CA PHE A 130 11.25 -17.70 -15.12
C PHE A 130 10.61 -18.39 -13.91
N TYR A 131 10.67 -17.79 -12.72
CA TYR A 131 10.10 -18.37 -11.51
C TYR A 131 8.58 -18.56 -11.61
N PHE A 132 7.87 -17.58 -12.13
CA PHE A 132 6.42 -17.65 -12.29
C PHE A 132 6.03 -18.68 -13.36
N THR A 133 6.69 -18.69 -14.50
CA THR A 133 6.39 -19.62 -15.61
C THR A 133 6.63 -21.07 -15.22
N HIS A 134 7.70 -21.36 -14.43
CA HIS A 134 8.03 -22.72 -14.00
C HIS A 134 7.38 -23.12 -12.67
N GLY A 135 6.51 -22.28 -12.08
CA GLY A 135 5.82 -22.59 -10.84
C GLY A 135 6.73 -22.67 -9.61
N TRP A 136 7.87 -21.94 -9.63
CA TRP A 136 8.71 -21.81 -8.44
C TRP A 136 8.15 -20.81 -7.45
N SER A 137 7.32 -19.89 -7.92
CA SER A 137 6.55 -18.96 -7.10
C SER A 137 5.25 -18.62 -7.83
N THR A 138 4.17 -18.43 -7.08
CA THR A 138 2.88 -17.96 -7.58
C THR A 138 2.82 -16.44 -7.42
N PRO A 139 2.69 -15.66 -8.52
CA PRO A 139 2.48 -14.24 -8.42
C PRO A 139 1.05 -13.95 -7.96
N VAL A 140 0.87 -13.05 -6.99
CA VAL A 140 -0.45 -12.61 -6.53
C VAL A 140 -0.62 -11.13 -6.87
N ALA A 141 -1.71 -10.82 -7.56
CA ALA A 141 -2.10 -9.46 -7.91
C ALA A 141 -2.94 -8.82 -6.82
N LEU A 142 -2.90 -7.50 -6.71
CA LEU A 142 -3.66 -6.72 -5.73
C LEU A 142 -4.93 -6.10 -6.32
N SER A 143 -5.07 -6.06 -7.64
CA SER A 143 -6.23 -5.53 -8.37
C SER A 143 -6.37 -6.22 -9.74
N PRO A 144 -7.52 -6.12 -10.41
CA PRO A 144 -7.70 -6.63 -11.77
C PRO A 144 -6.70 -6.05 -12.77
N GLU A 145 -6.34 -4.77 -12.62
CA GLU A 145 -5.37 -4.11 -13.50
C GLU A 145 -3.95 -4.65 -13.25
N VAL A 146 -3.53 -4.81 -11.99
CA VAL A 146 -2.25 -5.46 -11.64
C VAL A 146 -2.24 -6.90 -12.14
N GLN A 147 -3.36 -7.65 -12.02
CA GLN A 147 -3.49 -9.00 -12.55
C GLN A 147 -3.24 -9.03 -14.05
N HIS A 148 -3.91 -8.15 -14.80
CA HIS A 148 -3.72 -8.04 -16.24
C HIS A 148 -2.29 -7.66 -16.62
N SER A 149 -1.67 -6.73 -15.90
CA SER A 149 -0.27 -6.36 -16.14
C SER A 149 0.70 -7.54 -15.95
N ILE A 150 0.45 -8.41 -14.96
CA ILE A 150 1.24 -9.64 -14.73
C ILE A 150 1.02 -10.64 -15.87
N GLU A 151 -0.24 -10.85 -16.29
CA GLU A 151 -0.61 -11.72 -17.40
C GLU A 151 0.12 -11.34 -18.69
N GLU A 152 0.08 -10.05 -19.05
CA GLU A 152 0.73 -9.54 -20.26
C GLU A 152 2.26 -9.54 -20.16
N PHE A 153 2.80 -8.99 -19.07
CA PHE A 153 4.24 -8.78 -18.93
C PHE A 153 5.04 -10.09 -18.82
N TYR A 154 4.48 -11.10 -18.12
CA TYR A 154 5.12 -12.41 -17.92
C TYR A 154 4.52 -13.52 -18.79
N HIS A 155 3.57 -13.20 -19.68
CA HIS A 155 2.88 -14.15 -20.55
C HIS A 155 2.26 -15.34 -19.79
N LEU A 156 1.59 -15.04 -18.68
CA LEU A 156 0.94 -16.03 -17.81
C LEU A 156 -0.56 -16.12 -18.10
N PRO A 157 -1.17 -17.31 -18.09
CA PRO A 157 -2.62 -17.40 -18.15
C PRO A 157 -3.24 -16.91 -16.84
N ARG A 158 -4.38 -16.22 -16.93
CA ARG A 158 -5.10 -15.61 -15.80
C ARG A 158 -5.27 -16.54 -14.59
N LYS A 159 -5.59 -17.80 -14.83
CA LYS A 159 -5.76 -18.80 -13.78
C LYS A 159 -4.51 -19.00 -12.89
N ARG A 160 -3.32 -18.64 -13.38
CA ARG A 160 -2.04 -18.72 -12.64
C ARG A 160 -1.69 -17.45 -11.88
N VAL A 161 -2.54 -16.42 -11.95
CA VAL A 161 -2.35 -15.14 -11.29
C VAL A 161 -3.55 -14.89 -10.36
N PRO A 162 -3.59 -15.54 -9.17
CA PRO A 162 -4.63 -15.25 -8.20
C PRO A 162 -4.60 -13.77 -7.80
N MET A 163 -5.76 -13.26 -7.38
CA MET A 163 -5.91 -11.88 -6.96
C MET A 163 -6.38 -11.84 -5.50
N VAL A 164 -5.68 -11.06 -4.68
CA VAL A 164 -6.04 -10.82 -3.29
C VAL A 164 -5.88 -9.33 -2.99
N TYR A 165 -6.97 -8.68 -2.63
CA TYR A 165 -6.94 -7.26 -2.25
C TYR A 165 -6.12 -7.01 -0.98
N ASN A 166 -5.43 -5.88 -0.92
CA ASN A 166 -4.84 -5.39 0.33
C ASN A 166 -5.92 -5.21 1.40
N GLY A 167 -5.51 -5.41 2.66
CA GLY A 167 -6.39 -5.24 3.80
C GLY A 167 -5.70 -4.59 4.98
N ILE A 168 -6.48 -3.84 5.76
CA ILE A 168 -6.04 -3.21 7.00
C ILE A 168 -6.88 -3.68 8.19
N ASP A 169 -6.39 -3.46 9.39
CA ASP A 169 -7.20 -3.58 10.61
C ASP A 169 -8.18 -2.40 10.69
N LEU A 170 -9.41 -2.63 10.21
CA LEU A 170 -10.47 -1.61 10.19
C LEU A 170 -10.90 -1.17 11.60
N SER A 171 -10.57 -1.92 12.65
CA SER A 171 -10.89 -1.51 14.03
C SER A 171 -10.10 -0.27 14.48
N ARG A 172 -8.99 0.03 13.79
CA ARG A 172 -8.17 1.22 14.02
C ARG A 172 -8.76 2.49 13.38
N CYS A 173 -9.72 2.34 12.46
CA CYS A 173 -10.34 3.45 11.76
C CYS A 173 -11.50 4.01 12.60
N GLU A 174 -11.27 5.13 13.29
CA GLU A 174 -12.35 5.85 13.97
C GLU A 174 -13.27 6.49 12.94
N GLU A 175 -14.57 6.17 13.02
CA GLU A 175 -15.55 6.66 12.07
C GLU A 175 -15.82 8.16 12.19
N LYS A 176 -15.75 8.89 11.06
CA LYS A 176 -16.16 10.30 10.99
C LYS A 176 -17.65 10.44 11.27
N GLN A 177 -17.99 11.16 12.33
CA GLN A 177 -19.38 11.34 12.77
C GLN A 177 -19.99 12.66 12.28
N ASN A 178 -19.17 13.65 11.96
CA ASN A 178 -19.61 14.97 11.53
C ASN A 178 -18.92 15.38 10.23
N TYR A 179 -19.73 15.76 9.26
CA TYR A 179 -19.27 16.22 7.94
C TYR A 179 -19.45 17.73 7.75
N SER A 180 -19.85 18.48 8.79
CA SER A 180 -19.85 19.94 8.76
C SER A 180 -18.43 20.48 8.78
N LEU A 181 -18.16 21.50 7.97
CA LEU A 181 -16.86 22.16 7.97
C LEU A 181 -16.76 23.11 9.17
N GLY A 182 -15.62 23.04 9.86
CA GLY A 182 -15.30 23.93 10.99
C GLY A 182 -14.72 25.28 10.54
N GLN A 183 -14.20 26.04 11.50
CA GLN A 183 -13.48 27.29 11.23
C GLN A 183 -12.20 27.05 10.42
N THR A 184 -11.53 25.92 10.62
CA THR A 184 -10.41 25.44 9.81
C THR A 184 -10.87 24.23 9.02
N ILE A 185 -10.56 24.18 7.73
CA ILE A 185 -10.85 23.05 6.85
C ILE A 185 -9.56 22.28 6.63
N THR A 186 -9.52 21.02 7.03
CA THR A 186 -8.32 20.19 6.94
C THR A 186 -8.41 19.24 5.76
N LEU A 187 -7.53 19.42 4.78
CA LEU A 187 -7.30 18.48 3.70
C LEU A 187 -6.05 17.65 4.03
N THR A 188 -6.06 16.37 3.70
CA THR A 188 -4.93 15.49 4.01
C THR A 188 -4.55 14.63 2.81
N HIS A 189 -3.25 14.50 2.60
CA HIS A 189 -2.64 13.51 1.70
C HIS A 189 -1.60 12.71 2.47
N ILE A 190 -1.55 11.40 2.22
CA ILE A 190 -0.59 10.48 2.83
C ILE A 190 0.11 9.71 1.72
N GLY A 191 1.42 9.90 1.58
CA GLY A 191 2.18 9.23 0.55
C GLY A 191 3.66 9.58 0.57
N ARG A 192 4.48 8.69 -0.03
CA ARG A 192 5.91 8.95 -0.21
C ARG A 192 6.12 10.14 -1.17
N PHE A 193 7.04 11.03 -0.84
CA PHE A 193 7.38 12.16 -1.71
C PHE A 193 8.22 11.70 -2.91
N ASN A 194 7.54 11.11 -3.89
CA ASN A 194 8.08 10.65 -5.17
C ASN A 194 7.16 11.10 -6.33
N GLU A 195 7.57 10.84 -7.55
CA GLU A 195 6.80 11.19 -8.75
C GLU A 195 5.39 10.59 -8.74
N GLN A 196 5.26 9.32 -8.32
CA GLN A 196 4.00 8.57 -8.30
C GLN A 196 2.88 9.33 -7.58
N LYS A 197 3.16 9.96 -6.43
CA LYS A 197 2.16 10.59 -5.57
C LYS A 197 1.79 12.03 -5.99
N ASN A 198 2.49 12.59 -6.99
CA ASN A 198 2.15 13.86 -7.64
C ASN A 198 1.93 15.04 -6.68
N HIS A 199 2.81 15.19 -5.68
CA HIS A 199 2.71 16.29 -4.72
C HIS A 199 2.74 17.68 -5.37
N ALA A 200 3.46 17.84 -6.47
CA ALA A 200 3.49 19.11 -7.20
C ALA A 200 2.12 19.45 -7.81
N GLY A 201 1.43 18.46 -8.39
CA GLY A 201 0.06 18.61 -8.87
C GLY A 201 -0.91 18.92 -7.73
N LEU A 202 -0.74 18.25 -6.58
CA LEU A 202 -1.54 18.49 -5.38
C LEU A 202 -1.41 19.92 -4.86
N LEU A 203 -0.20 20.47 -4.80
CA LEU A 203 0.02 21.86 -4.36
C LEU A 203 -0.65 22.87 -5.30
N ARG A 204 -0.59 22.65 -6.62
CA ARG A 204 -1.27 23.52 -7.59
C ARG A 204 -2.81 23.42 -7.47
N ALA A 205 -3.34 22.23 -7.22
CA ALA A 205 -4.75 22.03 -6.91
C ALA A 205 -5.14 22.75 -5.60
N PHE A 206 -4.32 22.58 -4.56
CA PHE A 206 -4.57 23.21 -3.27
C PHE A 206 -4.49 24.74 -3.32
N ALA A 207 -3.62 25.32 -4.14
CA ALA A 207 -3.59 26.77 -4.35
C ALA A 207 -4.97 27.31 -4.82
N LYS A 208 -5.64 26.61 -5.73
CA LYS A 208 -6.99 26.97 -6.21
C LYS A 208 -8.04 26.78 -5.14
N ILE A 209 -7.94 25.72 -4.34
CA ILE A 209 -8.84 25.47 -3.22
C ILE A 209 -8.67 26.56 -2.15
N HIS A 210 -7.43 26.88 -1.79
CA HIS A 210 -7.11 27.86 -0.77
C HIS A 210 -7.53 29.28 -1.14
N ALA A 211 -7.47 29.62 -2.42
CA ALA A 211 -7.98 30.90 -2.92
C ALA A 211 -9.48 31.09 -2.68
N GLN A 212 -10.28 30.02 -2.70
CA GLN A 212 -11.73 30.07 -2.43
C GLN A 212 -12.07 29.80 -0.95
N TYR A 213 -11.24 29.03 -0.26
CA TYR A 213 -11.37 28.68 1.16
C TYR A 213 -10.07 29.05 1.91
N PRO A 214 -9.83 30.35 2.21
CA PRO A 214 -8.58 30.79 2.85
C PRO A 214 -8.31 30.17 4.23
N GLN A 215 -9.34 29.64 4.90
CA GLN A 215 -9.21 28.90 6.16
C GLN A 215 -8.82 27.43 5.98
N SER A 216 -8.56 26.97 4.74
CA SER A 216 -8.14 25.61 4.48
C SER A 216 -6.65 25.41 4.80
N ARG A 217 -6.31 24.23 5.28
CA ARG A 217 -4.92 23.75 5.45
C ARG A 217 -4.74 22.39 4.77
N LEU A 218 -3.53 22.13 4.27
CA LEU A 218 -3.16 20.85 3.68
C LEU A 218 -2.11 20.16 4.54
N ASN A 219 -2.45 18.99 5.08
CA ASN A 219 -1.52 18.13 5.77
C ASN A 219 -0.91 17.12 4.79
N LEU A 220 0.43 17.11 4.72
CA LEU A 220 1.22 16.18 3.90
C LEU A 220 1.99 15.24 4.83
N LEU A 221 1.57 13.97 4.87
CA LEU A 221 2.23 12.92 5.65
C LEU A 221 3.07 12.04 4.73
N GLY A 222 4.32 11.87 5.07
CA GLY A 222 5.28 11.05 4.32
C GLY A 222 6.64 11.71 4.24
N ASP A 223 7.56 11.04 3.57
CA ASP A 223 8.92 11.48 3.29
C ASP A 223 9.36 10.95 1.93
N GLY A 224 10.43 11.48 1.36
CA GLY A 224 10.97 11.01 0.09
C GLY A 224 11.83 12.04 -0.61
N GLU A 225 12.39 11.62 -1.74
CA GLU A 225 13.36 12.37 -2.53
C GLU A 225 12.85 13.70 -3.07
N LEU A 226 11.53 13.87 -3.21
CA LEU A 226 10.91 15.09 -3.72
C LEU A 226 10.43 16.03 -2.61
N MET A 227 10.69 15.75 -1.32
CA MET A 227 10.19 16.61 -0.23
C MET A 227 10.70 18.04 -0.33
N GLU A 228 11.99 18.25 -0.53
CA GLU A 228 12.56 19.62 -0.61
C GLU A 228 12.09 20.39 -1.86
N PRO A 229 12.06 19.81 -3.08
CA PRO A 229 11.43 20.46 -4.23
C PRO A 229 9.94 20.82 -4.01
N VAL A 230 9.20 19.98 -3.30
CA VAL A 230 7.78 20.26 -3.00
C VAL A 230 7.62 21.39 -1.98
N LYS A 231 8.49 21.49 -0.97
CA LYS A 231 8.52 22.62 -0.03
C LYS A 231 8.84 23.94 -0.75
N GLU A 232 9.77 23.91 -1.70
CA GLU A 232 10.08 25.09 -2.50
C GLU A 232 8.88 25.54 -3.32
N LEU A 233 8.21 24.61 -4.01
CA LEU A 233 7.00 24.91 -4.76
C LEU A 233 5.89 25.49 -3.86
N ALA A 234 5.75 25.00 -2.63
CA ALA A 234 4.78 25.57 -1.69
C ALA A 234 5.08 27.03 -1.35
N ARG A 235 6.39 27.39 -1.21
CA ARG A 235 6.82 28.78 -1.00
C ARG A 235 6.56 29.66 -2.23
N GLU A 236 6.87 29.17 -3.42
CA GLU A 236 6.59 29.89 -4.69
C GLU A 236 5.11 30.17 -4.91
N LEU A 237 4.24 29.23 -4.48
CA LEU A 237 2.79 29.38 -4.56
C LEU A 237 2.18 30.22 -3.41
N GLY A 238 2.99 30.70 -2.45
CA GLY A 238 2.51 31.48 -1.31
C GLY A 238 1.73 30.66 -0.28
N LEU A 239 1.99 29.35 -0.19
CA LEU A 239 1.24 28.39 0.65
C LEU A 239 1.97 27.99 1.93
N SER A 240 3.08 28.67 2.29
CA SER A 240 3.94 28.27 3.42
C SER A 240 3.20 28.13 4.75
N ASP A 241 2.21 28.99 4.99
CA ASP A 241 1.46 28.99 6.27
C ASP A 241 0.28 28.01 6.27
N SER A 242 -0.14 27.50 5.11
CA SER A 242 -1.31 26.64 4.94
C SER A 242 -0.98 25.20 4.58
N VAL A 243 0.27 24.88 4.23
CA VAL A 243 0.75 23.52 3.94
C VAL A 243 1.66 23.03 5.04
N HIS A 244 1.29 21.94 5.69
CA HIS A 244 2.00 21.34 6.81
C HIS A 244 2.70 20.05 6.38
N PHE A 245 4.03 20.05 6.38
CA PHE A 245 4.87 18.88 6.11
C PHE A 245 5.11 18.13 7.43
N LEU A 246 4.38 17.02 7.63
CA LEU A 246 4.34 16.31 8.91
C LEU A 246 5.33 15.14 8.98
N GLY A 247 6.09 14.89 7.90
CA GLY A 247 7.02 13.77 7.84
C GLY A 247 6.35 12.40 7.86
N SER A 248 7.14 11.35 7.93
CA SER A 248 6.64 9.98 8.04
C SER A 248 6.03 9.73 9.40
N GLN A 249 4.79 9.23 9.44
CA GLN A 249 4.05 8.94 10.65
C GLN A 249 3.85 7.43 10.83
N SER A 250 4.17 6.92 12.00
CA SER A 250 3.96 5.51 12.36
C SER A 250 2.48 5.17 12.64
N ASN A 251 1.66 6.17 12.89
CA ASN A 251 0.23 6.07 13.08
C ASN A 251 -0.47 7.25 12.40
N VAL A 252 -1.20 6.98 11.32
CA VAL A 252 -1.89 8.00 10.52
C VAL A 252 -3.32 8.29 11.00
N TYR A 253 -3.91 7.42 11.82
CA TYR A 253 -5.31 7.52 12.21
C TYR A 253 -5.67 8.80 12.99
N PRO A 254 -4.83 9.36 13.88
CA PRO A 254 -5.12 10.65 14.52
C PRO A 254 -5.28 11.79 13.52
N TYR A 255 -4.50 11.78 12.44
CA TYR A 255 -4.58 12.78 11.37
C TYR A 255 -5.82 12.57 10.49
N LEU A 256 -6.16 11.33 10.14
CA LEU A 256 -7.37 11.01 9.39
C LEU A 256 -8.63 11.40 10.15
N ARG A 257 -8.65 11.25 11.48
CA ARG A 257 -9.78 11.68 12.33
C ARG A 257 -10.06 13.19 12.22
N GLU A 258 -9.00 14.01 12.13
CA GLU A 258 -9.10 15.46 12.00
C GLU A 258 -9.30 15.95 10.57
N THR A 259 -9.32 15.05 9.60
CA THR A 259 -9.41 15.36 8.18
C THR A 259 -10.87 15.61 7.76
N ASP A 260 -11.08 16.66 6.98
CA ASP A 260 -12.37 16.95 6.34
C ASP A 260 -12.44 16.36 4.93
N LEU A 261 -11.33 16.30 4.21
CA LEU A 261 -11.25 15.80 2.85
C LEU A 261 -9.90 15.10 2.60
N PHE A 262 -9.94 13.86 2.12
CA PHE A 262 -8.74 13.11 1.72
C PHE A 262 -8.48 13.27 0.23
N LEU A 263 -7.23 13.55 -0.14
CA LEU A 263 -6.80 13.77 -1.53
C LEU A 263 -5.76 12.72 -1.95
N LEU A 264 -6.00 12.04 -3.08
CA LEU A 264 -5.06 11.08 -3.66
C LEU A 264 -4.86 11.36 -5.17
N PRO A 265 -4.08 12.37 -5.55
CA PRO A 265 -3.90 12.78 -6.95
C PRO A 265 -2.79 12.01 -7.68
N SER A 266 -2.57 10.75 -7.34
CA SER A 266 -1.49 9.92 -7.83
C SER A 266 -1.49 9.77 -9.35
N LEU A 267 -0.31 9.59 -9.96
CA LEU A 267 -0.15 9.31 -11.39
C LEU A 267 -0.39 7.83 -11.73
N TYR A 268 -0.09 6.94 -10.80
CA TYR A 268 -0.36 5.50 -10.91
C TYR A 268 -0.42 4.87 -9.51
N GLU A 269 -1.23 3.83 -9.34
CA GLU A 269 -1.40 3.07 -8.09
C GLU A 269 -1.61 1.59 -8.40
N GLY A 270 -1.10 0.73 -7.53
CA GLY A 270 -1.55 -0.66 -7.48
C GLY A 270 -2.84 -0.74 -6.66
N MET A 271 -2.68 -0.77 -5.34
CA MET A 271 -3.78 -0.73 -4.39
C MET A 271 -3.34 0.06 -3.14
N PRO A 272 -3.63 1.37 -3.07
CA PRO A 272 -3.07 2.23 -2.04
C PRO A 272 -3.68 1.95 -0.66
N MET A 273 -2.85 1.56 0.31
CA MET A 273 -3.26 1.31 1.69
C MET A 273 -3.88 2.54 2.34
N THR A 274 -3.33 3.73 2.07
CA THR A 274 -3.81 5.00 2.62
C THR A 274 -5.23 5.34 2.16
N LEU A 275 -5.61 4.87 0.96
CA LEU A 275 -6.99 4.98 0.49
C LEU A 275 -7.93 4.10 1.32
N ILE A 276 -7.52 2.87 1.65
CA ILE A 276 -8.32 1.96 2.50
C ILE A 276 -8.47 2.56 3.91
N GLU A 277 -7.43 3.19 4.44
CA GLU A 277 -7.45 3.89 5.73
C GLU A 277 -8.43 5.07 5.73
N ALA A 278 -8.42 5.89 4.67
CA ALA A 278 -9.36 6.99 4.48
C ALA A 278 -10.81 6.48 4.32
N MET A 279 -11.01 5.42 3.53
CA MET A 279 -12.32 4.75 3.39
C MET A 279 -12.83 4.21 4.72
N GLY A 280 -11.97 3.50 5.47
CA GLY A 280 -12.30 2.92 6.77
C GLY A 280 -12.71 3.97 7.81
N THR A 281 -12.13 5.16 7.73
CA THR A 281 -12.49 6.32 8.57
C THR A 281 -13.80 6.98 8.09
N GLY A 282 -14.26 6.70 6.88
CA GLY A 282 -15.46 7.32 6.30
C GLY A 282 -15.21 8.74 5.79
N LEU A 283 -14.01 9.04 5.34
CA LEU A 283 -13.69 10.36 4.81
C LEU A 283 -14.31 10.57 3.42
N PRO A 284 -14.74 11.79 3.10
CA PRO A 284 -14.95 12.21 1.72
C PRO A 284 -13.61 12.17 1.00
N ILE A 285 -13.58 11.60 -0.21
CA ILE A 285 -12.35 11.32 -0.95
C ILE A 285 -12.42 11.94 -2.34
N VAL A 286 -11.33 12.57 -2.77
CA VAL A 286 -11.04 12.87 -4.18
C VAL A 286 -9.79 12.08 -4.57
N ALA A 287 -9.90 11.25 -5.57
CA ALA A 287 -8.80 10.40 -6.00
C ALA A 287 -8.66 10.37 -7.53
N SER A 288 -7.45 10.25 -8.04
CA SER A 288 -7.23 10.01 -9.46
C SER A 288 -7.72 8.62 -9.86
N ALA A 289 -8.42 8.51 -11.00
CA ALA A 289 -8.91 7.26 -11.57
C ALA A 289 -7.76 6.47 -12.24
N VAL A 290 -6.79 6.01 -11.44
CA VAL A 290 -5.59 5.31 -11.92
C VAL A 290 -5.41 3.97 -11.23
N GLY A 291 -4.90 2.99 -11.95
CA GLY A 291 -4.58 1.67 -11.42
C GLY A 291 -5.78 1.01 -10.74
N GLY A 292 -5.56 0.44 -9.57
CA GLY A 292 -6.62 -0.22 -8.80
C GLY A 292 -7.60 0.70 -8.09
N VAL A 293 -7.48 2.05 -8.17
CA VAL A 293 -8.39 2.98 -7.47
C VAL A 293 -9.84 2.84 -7.92
N PRO A 294 -10.18 2.72 -9.24
CA PRO A 294 -11.56 2.53 -9.69
C PRO A 294 -12.19 1.20 -9.25
N ASP A 295 -11.38 0.18 -8.91
CA ASP A 295 -11.88 -1.08 -8.37
C ASP A 295 -12.25 -0.97 -6.87
N MET A 296 -11.65 0.01 -6.19
CA MET A 296 -11.89 0.25 -4.76
C MET A 296 -13.08 1.14 -4.51
N LEU A 297 -13.29 2.15 -5.32
CA LEU A 297 -14.27 3.22 -5.14
C LEU A 297 -14.98 3.53 -6.45
N LYS A 298 -16.26 3.92 -6.34
CA LYS A 298 -17.10 4.27 -7.49
C LYS A 298 -17.34 5.78 -7.55
N ASP A 299 -17.12 6.34 -8.74
CA ASP A 299 -17.34 7.76 -8.97
C ASP A 299 -18.79 8.19 -8.70
N GLY A 300 -18.96 9.28 -7.98
CA GLY A 300 -20.27 9.84 -7.59
C GLY A 300 -21.06 9.00 -6.58
N GLU A 301 -20.59 7.78 -6.22
CA GLU A 301 -21.25 6.92 -5.24
C GLU A 301 -20.48 6.86 -3.90
N SER A 302 -19.15 6.67 -3.94
CA SER A 302 -18.29 6.54 -2.76
C SER A 302 -17.06 7.44 -2.79
N THR A 303 -16.82 8.15 -3.87
CA THR A 303 -15.73 9.10 -4.09
C THR A 303 -16.07 10.07 -5.23
N LEU A 304 -15.27 11.11 -5.41
CA LEU A 304 -15.16 11.76 -6.71
C LEU A 304 -13.83 11.31 -7.36
N LEU A 305 -13.96 10.60 -8.48
CA LEU A 305 -12.82 10.24 -9.31
C LEU A 305 -12.48 11.38 -10.26
N THR A 306 -11.20 11.70 -10.34
CA THR A 306 -10.65 12.78 -11.16
C THR A 306 -9.53 12.24 -12.04
N THR A 307 -9.04 13.05 -12.96
CA THR A 307 -7.70 12.84 -13.50
C THR A 307 -6.65 13.30 -12.48
N SER A 308 -5.38 13.01 -12.72
CA SER A 308 -4.28 13.53 -11.89
C SER A 308 -3.92 15.00 -12.18
N ASP A 309 -4.66 15.65 -13.08
CA ASP A 309 -4.49 17.07 -13.42
C ASP A 309 -4.92 17.95 -12.24
N PRO A 310 -4.14 19.00 -11.89
CA PRO A 310 -4.45 19.89 -10.77
C PRO A 310 -5.83 20.53 -10.82
N ASP A 311 -6.34 20.86 -12.00
CA ASP A 311 -7.65 21.50 -12.15
C ASP A 311 -8.77 20.52 -11.85
N SER A 312 -8.67 19.30 -12.38
CA SER A 312 -9.61 18.22 -12.11
C SER A 312 -9.68 17.87 -10.61
N VAL A 313 -8.51 17.80 -9.94
CA VAL A 313 -8.43 17.54 -8.49
C VAL A 313 -9.04 18.69 -7.69
N ALA A 314 -8.76 19.96 -8.07
CA ALA A 314 -9.30 21.12 -7.41
C ALA A 314 -10.85 21.19 -7.55
N ASP A 315 -11.38 20.96 -8.76
CA ASP A 315 -12.82 20.96 -9.02
C ASP A 315 -13.54 19.88 -8.20
N GLY A 316 -12.99 18.66 -8.14
CA GLY A 316 -13.53 17.61 -7.29
C GLY A 316 -13.56 18.00 -5.81
N ALA A 317 -12.47 18.58 -5.30
CA ALA A 317 -12.37 19.04 -3.93
C ALA A 317 -13.35 20.19 -3.63
N LEU A 318 -13.42 21.20 -4.49
CA LEU A 318 -14.34 22.34 -4.34
C LEU A 318 -15.80 21.90 -4.34
N ARG A 319 -16.16 20.94 -5.19
CA ARG A 319 -17.51 20.35 -5.21
C ARG A 319 -17.86 19.69 -3.88
N LEU A 320 -16.92 18.93 -3.28
CA LEU A 320 -17.12 18.33 -1.96
C LEU A 320 -17.17 19.39 -0.85
N LEU A 321 -16.35 20.43 -0.92
CA LEU A 321 -16.35 21.51 0.09
C LEU A 321 -17.66 22.31 0.07
N ALA A 322 -18.29 22.48 -1.08
CA ALA A 322 -19.52 23.22 -1.24
C ALA A 322 -20.77 22.45 -0.76
N ASP A 323 -20.74 21.10 -0.75
CA ASP A 323 -21.93 20.27 -0.49
C ASP A 323 -21.70 19.30 0.68
N GLN A 324 -22.29 19.61 1.84
CA GLN A 324 -22.21 18.76 3.04
C GLN A 324 -22.90 17.41 2.84
N GLY A 325 -24.06 17.39 2.19
CA GLY A 325 -24.82 16.16 1.96
C GLY A 325 -24.05 15.19 1.06
N LEU A 326 -23.35 15.74 0.06
CA LEU A 326 -22.49 14.95 -0.81
C LEU A 326 -21.28 14.39 -0.02
N ARG A 327 -20.62 15.20 0.82
CA ARG A 327 -19.52 14.73 1.68
C ARG A 327 -19.96 13.56 2.57
N GLU A 328 -21.10 13.71 3.23
CA GLU A 328 -21.66 12.68 4.11
C GLU A 328 -21.98 11.40 3.33
N THR A 329 -22.69 11.53 2.23
CA THR A 329 -23.10 10.39 1.39
C THR A 329 -21.87 9.60 0.90
N LEU A 330 -20.89 10.28 0.30
CA LEU A 330 -19.71 9.63 -0.25
C LEU A 330 -18.82 9.03 0.85
N GLY A 331 -18.65 9.73 1.97
CA GLY A 331 -17.85 9.22 3.10
C GLY A 331 -18.45 7.96 3.72
N GLN A 332 -19.76 7.96 3.97
CA GLN A 332 -20.47 6.76 4.50
C GLN A 332 -20.41 5.58 3.51
N ASN A 333 -20.53 5.86 2.22
CA ASN A 333 -20.43 4.84 1.18
C ASN A 333 -19.02 4.27 1.08
N ALA A 334 -17.99 5.15 1.11
CA ALA A 334 -16.59 4.72 1.14
C ALA A 334 -16.32 3.78 2.33
N LYS A 335 -16.86 4.11 3.52
CA LYS A 335 -16.76 3.25 4.68
C LYS A 335 -17.43 1.89 4.48
N ARG A 336 -18.60 1.85 3.85
CA ARG A 336 -19.25 0.56 3.55
C ARG A 336 -18.40 -0.30 2.61
N GLU A 337 -17.82 0.31 1.58
CA GLU A 337 -16.92 -0.38 0.64
C GLU A 337 -15.63 -0.86 1.31
N SER A 338 -15.09 -0.15 2.33
CA SER A 338 -13.85 -0.54 3.00
C SER A 338 -13.91 -1.93 3.64
N LYS A 339 -15.10 -2.45 3.96
CA LYS A 339 -15.25 -3.78 4.56
C LYS A 339 -14.67 -4.91 3.71
N ARG A 340 -14.61 -4.73 2.39
CA ARG A 340 -13.97 -5.68 1.45
C ARG A 340 -12.45 -5.73 1.62
N PHE A 341 -11.87 -4.73 2.25
CA PHE A 341 -10.44 -4.52 2.43
C PHE A 341 -10.01 -4.67 3.88
N SER A 342 -10.66 -5.57 4.62
CA SER A 342 -10.22 -5.91 5.97
C SER A 342 -9.03 -6.86 5.94
N ALA A 343 -8.12 -6.73 6.90
CA ALA A 343 -6.98 -7.63 7.04
C ALA A 343 -7.42 -9.09 7.25
N ASP A 344 -8.55 -9.30 7.95
CA ASP A 344 -9.13 -10.63 8.15
C ASP A 344 -9.61 -11.27 6.83
N TYR A 345 -10.26 -10.49 5.95
CA TYR A 345 -10.64 -10.97 4.62
C TYR A 345 -9.41 -11.28 3.77
N MET A 346 -8.44 -10.37 3.73
CA MET A 346 -7.16 -10.55 3.03
C MET A 346 -6.47 -11.85 3.48
N ALA A 347 -6.38 -12.09 4.79
CA ALA A 347 -5.72 -13.29 5.32
C ALA A 347 -6.45 -14.59 4.91
N ARG A 348 -7.79 -14.59 4.88
CA ARG A 348 -8.55 -15.76 4.38
C ARG A 348 -8.28 -16.04 2.91
N GLU A 349 -8.24 -15.00 2.08
CA GLU A 349 -7.97 -15.18 0.65
C GLU A 349 -6.52 -15.66 0.42
N TYR A 350 -5.53 -15.11 1.15
CA TYR A 350 -4.16 -15.62 1.08
C TYR A 350 -4.06 -17.06 1.57
N ALA A 351 -4.78 -17.44 2.64
CA ALA A 351 -4.80 -18.83 3.11
C ALA A 351 -5.32 -19.80 2.04
N ARG A 352 -6.28 -19.38 1.19
CA ARG A 352 -6.74 -20.17 0.04
C ARG A 352 -5.64 -20.29 -1.03
N VAL A 353 -4.95 -19.19 -1.34
CA VAL A 353 -3.82 -19.21 -2.29
C VAL A 353 -2.70 -20.14 -1.80
N TYR A 354 -2.41 -20.14 -0.49
CA TYR A 354 -1.38 -21.00 0.10
C TYR A 354 -1.68 -22.48 0.05
N THR A 355 -2.97 -22.88 -0.04
CA THR A 355 -3.39 -24.26 -0.07
C THR A 355 -3.77 -24.77 -1.46
N SER A 356 -3.91 -23.88 -2.47
CA SER A 356 -4.17 -24.29 -3.83
C SER A 356 -2.96 -25.03 -4.39
N GLU A 357 -3.14 -26.34 -4.65
CA GLU A 357 -2.17 -27.14 -5.42
C GLU A 357 -1.99 -26.47 -6.78
N GLY A 358 -0.76 -26.08 -7.12
CA GLY A 358 -0.32 -25.31 -8.25
C GLY A 358 -1.34 -25.08 -9.37
N VAL A 359 -1.88 -23.88 -9.43
CA VAL A 359 -2.82 -23.44 -10.49
C VAL A 359 -2.10 -23.44 -11.83
#